data_5ed05d2d19861fc2c34c729c99c2742f
#
_entry.id   5ed05d2d19861fc2c34c729c99c2742f
#
_cell.length_a   1.000
_cell.length_b   1.000
_cell.length_c   1.000
_cell.angle_alpha   90.00
_cell.angle_beta   90.00
_cell.angle_gamma   90.00
#
_symmetry.space_group_name_H-M   'P 1'
#
loop_
_entity.id
_entity.type
_entity.pdbx_description
1 polymer ?
#
loop_
_entity_poly.entity_id
_entity_poly.type
_entity_poly.pdbx_seq_one_letter_code
_entity_poly.pdbx_strand_id
1 'polypeptide(L)'
;MCIRDSFDHVTKQYKLFKNDKLRLLSTFSKRIPHDTVNASDDLSFTVNRGESLALLGDNGAGKSTALKMITGVCFPTSGTVEVHGRVSALLELSAGFDMKLSGMENIDMRCQLWGLSKEESKELIPEIVEFSELGKYIDQPMRTYSSGMRARLGFAFVSSIRPDILVVDEALSVGDRKFAKKCRERVNSIIANENVTVLFVTHSTGTAKEFCHRGIVIQKGKAMFSGGIEEAVDFYTAS
;
A
#
# COMPACT_ATOMS: atom_id res chain seq x y z
N MET A 1 -8.47 19.35 -16.22
CA MET A 1 -7.90 19.62 -14.89
C MET A 1 -7.33 18.28 -14.43
N CYS A 2 -6.00 18.11 -14.44
CA CYS A 2 -5.39 16.84 -14.01
C CYS A 2 -5.51 16.78 -12.49
N ILE A 3 -6.27 15.81 -12.00
CA ILE A 3 -6.31 15.49 -10.57
C ILE A 3 -4.93 14.92 -10.23
N ARG A 4 -4.25 15.53 -9.28
CA ARG A 4 -2.94 15.10 -8.80
C ARG A 4 -3.06 14.76 -7.33
N ASP A 5 -2.48 13.63 -6.95
CA ASP A 5 -2.23 13.35 -5.55
C ASP A 5 -0.95 14.04 -5.14
N SER A 6 -0.91 14.64 -3.97
CA SER A 6 0.23 15.45 -3.57
C SER A 6 0.59 15.32 -2.10
N PHE A 7 1.89 15.37 -1.86
CA PHE A 7 2.51 15.69 -0.59
C PHE A 7 3.11 17.08 -0.69
N ASP A 8 2.70 17.96 0.19
CA ASP A 8 3.16 19.34 0.22
C ASP A 8 3.75 19.67 1.59
N HIS A 9 5.08 19.78 1.65
CA HIS A 9 5.87 20.07 2.85
C HIS A 9 5.52 19.17 4.05
N VAL A 10 5.33 17.86 3.79
CA VAL A 10 4.82 16.89 4.75
C VAL A 10 5.89 16.48 5.75
N THR A 11 5.64 16.75 7.02
CA THR A 11 6.43 16.23 8.13
C THR A 11 5.58 15.29 8.98
N LYS A 12 6.12 14.11 9.27
CA LYS A 12 5.53 13.16 10.22
C LYS A 12 6.52 12.86 11.33
N GLN A 13 6.18 13.29 12.54
CA GLN A 13 6.97 13.08 13.73
C GLN A 13 6.32 12.05 14.66
N TYR A 14 7.11 11.11 15.13
CA TYR A 14 6.71 10.16 16.17
C TYR A 14 7.40 10.47 17.47
N LYS A 15 6.63 10.41 18.57
CA LYS A 15 7.15 10.56 19.94
C LYS A 15 7.51 9.18 20.49
N LEU A 16 8.74 9.03 20.92
CA LEU A 16 9.26 7.82 21.53
C LEU A 16 9.33 7.99 23.05
N PHE A 17 8.57 7.18 23.75
CA PHE A 17 8.57 7.18 25.22
C PHE A 17 9.33 5.96 25.73
N LYS A 18 10.11 6.13 26.82
CA LYS A 18 10.88 5.05 27.44
C LYS A 18 10.01 3.89 27.97
N ASN A 19 8.75 4.14 28.28
CA ASN A 19 7.78 3.14 28.73
C ASN A 19 6.34 3.60 28.49
N ASP A 20 5.40 2.65 28.53
CA ASP A 20 3.98 2.91 28.31
C ASP A 20 3.34 3.81 29.37
N LYS A 21 3.87 3.82 30.62
CA LYS A 21 3.39 4.72 31.67
C LYS A 21 3.64 6.19 31.32
N LEU A 22 4.83 6.52 30.80
CA LEU A 22 5.14 7.88 30.35
C LEU A 22 4.30 8.25 29.13
N ARG A 23 4.05 7.31 28.24
CA ARG A 23 3.15 7.51 27.08
C ARG A 23 1.73 7.84 27.55
N LEU A 24 1.19 7.11 28.52
CA LEU A 24 -0.14 7.38 29.07
C LEU A 24 -0.18 8.74 29.78
N LEU A 25 0.83 9.05 30.60
CA LEU A 25 0.93 10.35 31.28
C LEU A 25 1.05 11.53 30.30
N SER A 26 1.65 11.31 29.12
CA SER A 26 1.77 12.35 28.08
C SER A 26 0.42 12.80 27.51
N THR A 27 -0.63 12.00 27.69
CA THR A 27 -2.01 12.36 27.30
C THR A 27 -2.55 13.51 28.18
N PHE A 28 -2.09 13.58 29.44
CA PHE A 28 -2.53 14.59 30.42
C PHE A 28 -1.53 15.73 30.59
N SER A 29 -0.27 15.57 30.20
CA SER A 29 0.76 16.59 30.36
C SER A 29 1.76 16.61 29.20
N LYS A 30 1.89 17.77 28.55
CA LYS A 30 2.87 18.02 27.46
C LYS A 30 4.33 18.05 27.93
N ARG A 31 4.59 18.06 29.27
CA ARG A 31 5.93 18.16 29.85
C ARG A 31 6.65 16.83 30.03
N ILE A 32 6.04 15.71 29.63
CA ILE A 32 6.64 14.39 29.76
C ILE A 32 7.80 14.25 28.77
N PRO A 33 9.02 13.91 29.27
CA PRO A 33 10.19 13.77 28.40
C PRO A 33 10.00 12.62 27.41
N HIS A 34 10.30 12.90 26.14
CA HIS A 34 10.24 11.95 25.05
C HIS A 34 11.27 12.33 23.98
N ASP A 35 11.77 11.36 23.28
CA ASP A 35 12.55 11.56 22.07
C ASP A 35 11.60 11.69 20.87
N THR A 36 12.04 12.38 19.83
CA THR A 36 11.25 12.56 18.61
C THR A 36 12.02 12.01 17.41
N VAL A 37 11.31 11.32 16.52
CA VAL A 37 11.87 10.84 15.26
C VAL A 37 10.99 11.33 14.12
N ASN A 38 11.60 12.00 13.15
CA ASN A 38 10.94 12.39 11.91
C ASN A 38 10.96 11.20 10.95
N ALA A 39 9.80 10.61 10.72
CA ALA A 39 9.65 9.57 9.72
C ALA A 39 9.45 10.13 8.31
N SER A 40 8.90 11.33 8.21
CA SER A 40 8.95 12.21 7.03
C SER A 40 9.40 13.58 7.50
N ASP A 41 10.24 14.26 6.74
CA ASP A 41 10.84 15.54 7.08
C ASP A 41 10.82 16.44 5.84
N ASP A 42 9.82 17.30 5.74
CA ASP A 42 9.61 18.19 4.60
C ASP A 42 9.46 17.47 3.25
N LEU A 43 8.72 16.35 3.26
CA LEU A 43 8.53 15.51 2.08
C LEU A 43 7.52 16.16 1.12
N SER A 44 7.96 16.47 -0.10
CA SER A 44 7.10 17.05 -1.13
C SER A 44 7.24 16.28 -2.44
N PHE A 45 6.12 15.84 -3.01
CA PHE A 45 6.05 15.25 -4.35
C PHE A 45 4.61 15.21 -4.84
N THR A 46 4.46 15.00 -6.14
CA THR A 46 3.15 14.84 -6.79
C THR A 46 3.11 13.57 -7.62
N VAL A 47 1.91 12.99 -7.74
CA VAL A 47 1.63 11.81 -8.58
C VAL A 47 0.50 12.18 -9.52
N ASN A 48 0.69 11.96 -10.82
CA ASN A 48 -0.36 12.21 -11.80
C ASN A 48 -1.30 11.00 -11.88
N ARG A 49 -2.55 11.24 -12.25
CA ARG A 49 -3.51 10.17 -12.50
C ARG A 49 -2.99 9.24 -13.60
N GLY A 50 -3.08 7.93 -13.37
CA GLY A 50 -2.61 6.92 -14.31
C GLY A 50 -1.09 6.72 -14.34
N GLU A 51 -0.35 7.43 -13.47
CA GLU A 51 1.10 7.29 -13.37
C GLU A 51 1.49 6.05 -12.56
N SER A 52 2.54 5.35 -12.98
CA SER A 52 3.24 4.35 -12.16
C SER A 52 4.52 4.94 -11.58
N LEU A 53 4.54 5.11 -10.25
CA LEU A 53 5.60 5.76 -9.50
C LEU A 53 6.26 4.81 -8.51
N ALA A 54 7.58 4.73 -8.50
CA ALA A 54 8.35 4.03 -7.48
C ALA A 54 8.79 4.97 -6.34
N LEU A 55 8.54 4.58 -5.09
CA LEU A 55 9.18 5.15 -3.91
C LEU A 55 10.35 4.25 -3.50
N LEU A 56 11.56 4.68 -3.82
CA LEU A 56 12.81 3.99 -3.53
C LEU A 56 13.43 4.49 -2.23
N GLY A 57 14.14 3.65 -1.53
CA GLY A 57 14.88 4.02 -0.32
C GLY A 57 15.12 2.83 0.59
N ASP A 58 16.03 2.96 1.53
CA ASP A 58 16.37 1.92 2.49
C ASP A 58 15.29 1.67 3.54
N ASN A 59 15.47 0.60 4.31
CA ASN A 59 14.62 0.34 5.46
C ASN A 59 14.75 1.49 6.47
N GLY A 60 13.60 2.01 6.92
CA GLY A 60 13.58 3.17 7.81
C GLY A 60 13.65 4.54 7.10
N ALA A 61 13.75 4.60 5.77
CA ALA A 61 13.79 5.86 5.02
C ALA A 61 12.50 6.71 5.12
N GLY A 62 11.37 6.12 5.59
CA GLY A 62 10.09 6.81 5.72
C GLY A 62 9.02 6.34 4.73
N LYS A 63 9.33 5.42 3.80
CA LYS A 63 8.42 4.91 2.77
C LYS A 63 7.09 4.39 3.34
N SER A 64 7.14 3.49 4.32
CA SER A 64 5.92 2.93 4.94
C SER A 64 5.09 3.99 5.68
N THR A 65 5.71 5.06 6.15
CA THR A 65 5.00 6.20 6.76
C THR A 65 4.27 6.99 5.68
N ALA A 66 4.92 7.26 4.54
CA ALA A 66 4.28 7.90 3.40
C ALA A 66 3.07 7.08 2.92
N LEU A 67 3.20 5.74 2.81
CA LEU A 67 2.08 4.88 2.48
C LEU A 67 0.92 4.96 3.47
N LYS A 68 1.20 4.94 4.77
CA LYS A 68 0.17 5.07 5.80
C LYS A 68 -0.56 6.42 5.72
N MET A 69 0.10 7.47 5.25
CA MET A 69 -0.55 8.76 5.01
C MET A 69 -1.42 8.73 3.75
N ILE A 70 -0.96 8.10 2.66
CA ILE A 70 -1.74 7.90 1.43
C ILE A 70 -3.00 7.06 1.69
N THR A 71 -2.87 6.00 2.49
CA THR A 71 -4.00 5.11 2.84
C THR A 71 -4.90 5.67 3.95
N GLY A 72 -4.61 6.86 4.48
CA GLY A 72 -5.40 7.49 5.56
C GLY A 72 -5.25 6.83 6.94
N VAL A 73 -4.31 5.90 7.10
CA VAL A 73 -4.04 5.21 8.40
C VAL A 73 -3.39 6.16 9.39
N CYS A 74 -2.62 7.13 8.93
CA CYS A 74 -2.09 8.18 9.79
C CYS A 74 -2.11 9.53 9.06
N PHE A 75 -2.08 10.61 9.86
CA PHE A 75 -2.08 11.99 9.36
C PHE A 75 -0.70 12.62 9.54
N PRO A 76 -0.32 13.60 8.69
CA PRO A 76 0.90 14.37 8.87
C PRO A 76 0.89 15.17 10.18
N THR A 77 2.06 15.49 10.70
CA THR A 77 2.22 16.42 11.85
C THR A 77 2.16 17.87 11.37
N SER A 78 2.69 18.14 10.17
CA SER A 78 2.56 19.42 9.45
C SER A 78 2.63 19.16 7.95
N GLY A 79 2.23 20.14 7.14
CA GLY A 79 2.06 20.00 5.70
C GLY A 79 0.73 19.35 5.32
N THR A 80 0.52 19.12 4.05
CA THR A 80 -0.75 18.62 3.51
C THR A 80 -0.53 17.38 2.64
N VAL A 81 -1.39 16.38 2.80
CA VAL A 81 -1.49 15.22 1.93
C VAL A 81 -2.86 15.25 1.28
N GLU A 82 -2.89 15.36 -0.04
CA GLU A 82 -4.11 15.32 -0.82
C GLU A 82 -4.13 14.02 -1.63
N VAL A 83 -5.20 13.23 -1.47
CA VAL A 83 -5.40 11.95 -2.16
C VAL A 83 -6.82 11.95 -2.75
N HIS A 84 -6.91 11.73 -4.06
CA HIS A 84 -8.16 11.80 -4.79
C HIS A 84 -8.57 10.41 -5.30
N GLY A 85 -9.68 9.92 -4.80
CA GLY A 85 -10.23 8.62 -5.20
C GLY A 85 -10.04 7.52 -4.16
N ARG A 86 -10.38 6.31 -4.56
CA ARG A 86 -10.33 5.12 -3.69
C ARG A 86 -8.95 4.48 -3.74
N VAL A 87 -8.30 4.38 -2.59
CA VAL A 87 -6.98 3.76 -2.44
C VAL A 87 -7.13 2.31 -2.04
N SER A 88 -6.48 1.41 -2.76
CA SER A 88 -6.30 0.01 -2.37
C SER A 88 -4.82 -0.30 -2.17
N ALA A 89 -4.49 -1.05 -1.12
CA ALA A 89 -3.10 -1.35 -0.80
C ALA A 89 -2.87 -2.85 -0.66
N LEU A 90 -1.81 -3.34 -1.31
CA LEU A 90 -1.33 -4.72 -1.19
C LEU A 90 -0.43 -4.93 0.05
N LEU A 91 -0.37 -3.94 0.96
CA LEU A 91 0.51 -3.92 2.14
C LEU A 91 0.20 -5.01 3.17
N GLU A 92 -1.08 -5.28 3.36
CA GLU A 92 -1.57 -6.21 4.38
C GLU A 92 -2.67 -7.09 3.78
N LEU A 93 -2.27 -8.00 2.89
CA LEU A 93 -3.21 -8.86 2.14
C LEU A 93 -4.16 -9.66 3.02
N SER A 94 -3.78 -9.96 4.25
CA SER A 94 -4.61 -10.68 5.22
C SER A 94 -5.26 -9.79 6.27
N ALA A 95 -5.02 -8.47 6.26
CA ALA A 95 -5.66 -7.56 7.21
C ALA A 95 -7.16 -7.42 6.91
N GLY A 96 -7.94 -7.29 7.97
CA GLY A 96 -9.39 -7.10 7.86
C GLY A 96 -10.20 -8.35 7.53
N PHE A 97 -9.57 -9.54 7.53
CA PHE A 97 -10.32 -10.80 7.47
C PHE A 97 -10.75 -11.26 8.86
N ASP A 98 -12.01 -11.68 8.99
CA ASP A 98 -12.46 -12.40 10.18
C ASP A 98 -12.12 -13.89 10.05
N MET A 99 -11.29 -14.39 10.97
CA MET A 99 -10.82 -15.77 10.97
C MET A 99 -11.92 -16.80 11.24
N LYS A 100 -13.07 -16.38 11.76
CA LYS A 100 -14.22 -17.26 12.05
C LYS A 100 -15.10 -17.45 10.83
N LEU A 101 -15.14 -16.48 9.93
CA LEU A 101 -15.90 -16.52 8.70
C LEU A 101 -15.16 -17.34 7.63
N SER A 102 -15.90 -17.89 6.68
CA SER A 102 -15.37 -18.51 5.47
C SER A 102 -14.70 -17.49 4.55
N GLY A 103 -13.95 -17.95 3.57
CA GLY A 103 -13.38 -17.07 2.54
C GLY A 103 -14.48 -16.32 1.77
N MET A 104 -15.56 -17.01 1.43
CA MET A 104 -16.70 -16.43 0.73
C MET A 104 -17.36 -15.31 1.55
N GLU A 105 -17.67 -15.57 2.82
CA GLU A 105 -18.26 -14.58 3.72
C GLU A 105 -17.34 -13.38 3.93
N ASN A 106 -16.03 -13.61 3.99
CA ASN A 106 -15.05 -12.53 4.07
C ASN A 106 -15.02 -11.66 2.81
N ILE A 107 -15.12 -12.27 1.62
CA ILE A 107 -15.20 -11.50 0.36
C ILE A 107 -16.46 -10.63 0.38
N ASP A 108 -17.62 -11.21 0.71
CA ASP A 108 -18.90 -10.47 0.74
C ASP A 108 -18.85 -9.30 1.75
N MET A 109 -18.37 -9.56 2.97
CA MET A 109 -18.17 -8.54 3.99
C MET A 109 -17.26 -7.40 3.48
N ARG A 110 -16.17 -7.74 2.83
CA ARG A 110 -15.23 -6.73 2.30
C ARG A 110 -15.82 -5.94 1.14
N CYS A 111 -16.59 -6.56 0.25
CA CYS A 111 -17.34 -5.83 -0.79
C CYS A 111 -18.25 -4.77 -0.17
N GLN A 112 -18.97 -5.13 0.89
CA GLN A 112 -19.84 -4.19 1.61
C GLN A 112 -19.05 -3.06 2.29
N LEU A 113 -17.93 -3.37 2.94
CA LEU A 113 -17.03 -2.36 3.54
C LEU A 113 -16.44 -1.40 2.51
N TRP A 114 -16.24 -1.87 1.26
CA TRP A 114 -15.81 -1.03 0.14
C TRP A 114 -16.95 -0.20 -0.47
N GLY A 115 -18.18 -0.37 0.03
CA GLY A 115 -19.35 0.34 -0.45
C GLY A 115 -19.84 -0.13 -1.82
N LEU A 116 -19.49 -1.37 -2.22
CA LEU A 116 -20.00 -1.96 -3.46
C LEU A 116 -21.49 -2.29 -3.32
N SER A 117 -22.25 -2.06 -4.37
CA SER A 117 -23.64 -2.52 -4.46
C SER A 117 -23.70 -4.06 -4.51
N LYS A 118 -24.91 -4.61 -4.30
CA LYS A 118 -25.12 -6.06 -4.41
C LYS A 118 -24.85 -6.57 -5.82
N GLU A 119 -25.17 -5.77 -6.81
CA GLU A 119 -24.96 -6.06 -8.23
C GLU A 119 -23.47 -6.12 -8.55
N GLU A 120 -22.72 -5.09 -8.17
CA GLU A 120 -21.24 -5.03 -8.33
C GLU A 120 -20.57 -6.20 -7.60
N SER A 121 -21.01 -6.51 -6.38
CA SER A 121 -20.48 -7.65 -5.62
C SER A 121 -20.72 -8.98 -6.32
N LYS A 122 -21.91 -9.20 -6.89
CA LYS A 122 -22.23 -10.43 -7.63
C LYS A 122 -21.38 -10.64 -8.87
N GLU A 123 -20.99 -9.56 -9.55
CA GLU A 123 -20.09 -9.62 -10.71
C GLU A 123 -18.64 -9.87 -10.29
N LEU A 124 -18.22 -9.28 -9.17
CA LEU A 124 -16.83 -9.31 -8.72
C LEU A 124 -16.44 -10.60 -7.98
N ILE A 125 -17.34 -11.15 -7.16
CA ILE A 125 -17.07 -12.33 -6.33
C ILE A 125 -16.57 -13.53 -7.15
N PRO A 126 -17.18 -13.92 -8.28
CA PRO A 126 -16.69 -15.02 -9.09
C PRO A 126 -15.24 -14.83 -9.57
N GLU A 127 -14.89 -13.60 -9.99
CA GLU A 127 -13.52 -13.26 -10.41
C GLU A 127 -12.52 -13.42 -9.27
N ILE A 128 -12.86 -12.95 -8.06
CA ILE A 128 -12.01 -13.08 -6.88
C ILE A 128 -11.79 -14.55 -6.52
N VAL A 129 -12.85 -15.34 -6.52
CA VAL A 129 -12.80 -16.77 -6.18
C VAL A 129 -11.92 -17.52 -7.18
N GLU A 130 -12.13 -17.31 -8.47
CA GLU A 130 -11.34 -17.93 -9.53
C GLU A 130 -9.88 -17.53 -9.46
N PHE A 131 -9.60 -16.23 -9.28
CA PHE A 131 -8.23 -15.74 -9.19
C PHE A 131 -7.48 -16.32 -8.00
N SER A 132 -8.16 -16.47 -6.83
CA SER A 132 -7.55 -16.97 -5.60
C SER A 132 -7.06 -18.43 -5.69
N GLU A 133 -7.62 -19.22 -6.58
CA GLU A 133 -7.36 -20.67 -6.76
C GLU A 133 -7.55 -21.49 -5.48
N LEU A 134 -8.45 -21.06 -4.59
CA LEU A 134 -8.71 -21.75 -3.32
C LEU A 134 -9.64 -22.96 -3.47
N GLY A 135 -10.40 -23.03 -4.57
CA GLY A 135 -11.34 -24.12 -4.85
C GLY A 135 -12.32 -24.32 -3.68
N LYS A 136 -12.49 -25.56 -3.26
CA LYS A 136 -13.41 -25.94 -2.17
C LYS A 136 -13.08 -25.32 -0.80
N TYR A 137 -11.86 -24.80 -0.62
CA TYR A 137 -11.48 -24.15 0.65
C TYR A 137 -12.18 -22.80 0.83
N ILE A 138 -12.73 -22.21 -0.24
CA ILE A 138 -13.38 -20.90 -0.15
C ILE A 138 -14.55 -20.90 0.85
N ASP A 139 -15.22 -22.02 1.05
CA ASP A 139 -16.35 -22.19 1.98
C ASP A 139 -15.91 -22.60 3.40
N GLN A 140 -14.60 -22.78 3.63
CA GLN A 140 -14.07 -23.13 4.93
C GLN A 140 -13.71 -21.88 5.75
N PRO A 141 -13.79 -21.95 7.10
CA PRO A 141 -13.38 -20.84 7.96
C PRO A 141 -11.91 -20.47 7.73
N MET A 142 -11.61 -19.17 7.63
CA MET A 142 -10.26 -18.67 7.33
C MET A 142 -9.20 -19.03 8.37
N ARG A 143 -9.58 -19.38 9.60
CA ARG A 143 -8.67 -19.94 10.61
C ARG A 143 -7.97 -21.24 10.15
N THR A 144 -8.58 -21.97 9.20
CA THR A 144 -8.00 -23.19 8.64
C THR A 144 -7.05 -22.94 7.47
N TYR A 145 -6.98 -21.69 6.98
CA TYR A 145 -6.14 -21.34 5.85
C TYR A 145 -4.66 -21.22 6.26
N SER A 146 -3.78 -21.68 5.39
CA SER A 146 -2.37 -21.33 5.49
C SER A 146 -2.15 -19.83 5.26
N SER A 147 -0.98 -19.31 5.64
CA SER A 147 -0.61 -17.91 5.34
C SER A 147 -0.66 -17.61 3.84
N GLY A 148 -0.20 -18.57 3.00
CA GLY A 148 -0.27 -18.45 1.55
C GLY A 148 -1.70 -18.40 1.02
N MET A 149 -2.64 -19.21 1.55
CA MET A 149 -4.04 -19.15 1.15
C MET A 149 -4.69 -17.82 1.49
N ARG A 150 -4.42 -17.28 2.69
CA ARG A 150 -4.90 -15.95 3.09
C ARG A 150 -4.36 -14.85 2.18
N ALA A 151 -3.06 -14.91 1.89
CA ALA A 151 -2.42 -13.94 1.02
C ALA A 151 -2.95 -14.02 -0.43
N ARG A 152 -3.22 -15.24 -0.97
CA ARG A 152 -3.88 -15.41 -2.27
C ARG A 152 -5.26 -14.76 -2.32
N LEU A 153 -6.10 -15.00 -1.30
CA LEU A 153 -7.42 -14.41 -1.23
C LEU A 153 -7.36 -12.88 -1.11
N GLY A 154 -6.45 -12.37 -0.26
CA GLY A 154 -6.23 -10.94 -0.10
C GLY A 154 -5.81 -10.26 -1.39
N PHE A 155 -4.83 -10.85 -2.10
CA PHE A 155 -4.38 -10.33 -3.39
C PHE A 155 -5.51 -10.39 -4.44
N ALA A 156 -6.23 -11.52 -4.54
CA ALA A 156 -7.36 -11.66 -5.44
C ALA A 156 -8.38 -10.55 -5.20
N PHE A 157 -8.77 -10.31 -3.94
CA PHE A 157 -9.70 -9.25 -3.60
C PHE A 157 -9.19 -7.86 -4.02
N VAL A 158 -7.99 -7.48 -3.55
CA VAL A 158 -7.41 -6.13 -3.79
C VAL A 158 -7.20 -5.85 -5.27
N SER A 159 -6.79 -6.86 -6.06
CA SER A 159 -6.53 -6.70 -7.49
C SER A 159 -7.77 -6.75 -8.38
N SER A 160 -8.90 -7.23 -7.85
CA SER A 160 -10.17 -7.29 -8.60
C SER A 160 -11.04 -6.05 -8.36
N ILE A 161 -11.00 -5.45 -7.15
CA ILE A 161 -11.62 -4.13 -6.96
C ILE A 161 -10.85 -3.12 -7.78
N ARG A 162 -11.54 -2.33 -8.58
CA ARG A 162 -10.93 -1.32 -9.45
C ARG A 162 -10.71 -0.02 -8.65
N PRO A 163 -9.56 0.15 -7.96
CA PRO A 163 -9.24 1.36 -7.22
C PRO A 163 -8.85 2.48 -8.20
N ASP A 164 -8.90 3.72 -7.72
CA ASP A 164 -8.29 4.86 -8.43
C ASP A 164 -6.77 4.87 -8.21
N ILE A 165 -6.33 4.43 -7.02
CA ILE A 165 -4.92 4.33 -6.64
C ILE A 165 -4.63 2.94 -6.07
N LEU A 166 -3.69 2.23 -6.68
CA LEU A 166 -3.18 0.95 -6.18
C LEU A 166 -1.80 1.16 -5.55
N VAL A 167 -1.68 0.83 -4.28
CA VAL A 167 -0.40 0.82 -3.56
C VAL A 167 0.14 -0.59 -3.50
N VAL A 168 1.34 -0.78 -4.04
CA VAL A 168 2.05 -2.07 -4.09
C VAL A 168 3.31 -1.97 -3.24
N ASP A 169 3.42 -2.82 -2.24
CA ASP A 169 4.65 -3.02 -1.48
C ASP A 169 5.40 -4.25 -2.03
N GLU A 170 6.58 -4.52 -1.53
CA GLU A 170 7.43 -5.67 -1.92
C GLU A 170 6.72 -7.04 -1.96
N ALA A 171 5.50 -7.11 -1.46
CA ALA A 171 4.67 -8.30 -1.31
C ALA A 171 4.12 -8.91 -2.62
N LEU A 172 4.67 -8.60 -3.81
CA LEU A 172 4.29 -9.32 -5.04
C LEU A 172 4.71 -10.79 -5.05
N SER A 173 5.53 -11.22 -4.08
CA SER A 173 5.96 -12.62 -3.90
C SER A 173 4.96 -13.42 -3.06
N VAL A 174 3.69 -13.40 -3.45
CA VAL A 174 2.61 -14.11 -2.75
C VAL A 174 2.48 -15.54 -3.25
N GLY A 175 2.43 -16.49 -2.33
CA GLY A 175 2.20 -17.90 -2.66
C GLY A 175 3.40 -18.60 -3.31
N ASP A 176 3.14 -19.55 -4.20
CA ASP A 176 4.17 -20.22 -4.99
C ASP A 176 4.58 -19.44 -6.24
N ARG A 177 5.61 -19.93 -6.95
CA ARG A 177 6.13 -19.30 -8.18
C ARG A 177 5.05 -19.07 -9.25
N LYS A 178 4.11 -20.01 -9.39
CA LYS A 178 3.04 -19.93 -10.40
C LYS A 178 2.08 -18.78 -10.06
N PHE A 179 1.67 -18.72 -8.81
CA PHE A 179 0.79 -17.65 -8.34
C PHE A 179 1.47 -16.29 -8.35
N ALA A 180 2.74 -16.20 -7.95
CA ALA A 180 3.52 -14.97 -8.03
C ALA A 180 3.61 -14.43 -9.48
N LYS A 181 3.77 -15.31 -10.49
CA LYS A 181 3.71 -14.92 -11.90
C LYS A 181 2.34 -14.35 -12.26
N LYS A 182 1.26 -15.02 -11.87
CA LYS A 182 -0.12 -14.56 -12.09
C LYS A 182 -0.39 -13.18 -11.44
N CYS A 183 0.14 -12.96 -10.23
CA CYS A 183 0.07 -11.65 -9.57
C CYS A 183 0.78 -10.55 -10.37
N ARG A 184 1.99 -10.82 -10.88
CA ARG A 184 2.73 -9.87 -11.72
C ARG A 184 1.98 -9.52 -13.00
N GLU A 185 1.44 -10.52 -13.69
CA GLU A 185 0.63 -10.33 -14.90
C GLU A 185 -0.61 -9.47 -14.61
N ARG A 186 -1.27 -9.70 -13.47
CA ARG A 186 -2.41 -8.88 -13.03
C ARG A 186 -2.00 -7.43 -12.76
N VAL A 187 -0.89 -7.20 -12.05
CA VAL A 187 -0.38 -5.85 -11.78
C VAL A 187 -0.03 -5.15 -13.09
N ASN A 188 0.65 -5.83 -14.02
CA ASN A 188 0.93 -5.28 -15.35
C ASN A 188 -0.35 -4.88 -16.10
N SER A 189 -1.40 -5.70 -16.04
CA SER A 189 -2.68 -5.36 -16.67
C SER A 189 -3.34 -4.14 -16.01
N ILE A 190 -3.15 -3.93 -14.70
CA ILE A 190 -3.66 -2.76 -14.00
C ILE A 190 -2.87 -1.50 -14.39
N ILE A 191 -1.53 -1.61 -14.49
CA ILE A 191 -0.67 -0.48 -14.93
C ILE A 191 -0.96 -0.08 -16.36
N ALA A 192 -1.23 -1.05 -17.25
CA ALA A 192 -1.61 -0.78 -18.62
C ALA A 192 -2.97 -0.05 -18.75
N ASN A 193 -3.76 -0.03 -17.68
CA ASN A 193 -4.98 0.76 -17.59
C ASN A 193 -4.65 2.15 -17.06
N GLU A 194 -4.45 3.12 -17.95
CA GLU A 194 -4.10 4.52 -17.65
C GLU A 194 -5.07 5.25 -16.70
N ASN A 195 -6.17 4.62 -16.30
CA ASN A 195 -7.09 5.19 -15.32
C ASN A 195 -6.69 4.90 -13.86
N VAL A 196 -5.78 3.95 -13.62
CA VAL A 196 -5.33 3.56 -12.27
C VAL A 196 -3.93 4.10 -12.01
N THR A 197 -3.79 4.89 -10.96
CA THR A 197 -2.47 5.33 -10.46
C THR A 197 -1.85 4.23 -9.64
N VAL A 198 -0.57 3.91 -9.87
CA VAL A 198 0.11 2.82 -9.16
C VAL A 198 1.33 3.35 -8.42
N LEU A 199 1.38 3.11 -7.12
CA LEU A 199 2.50 3.47 -6.25
C LEU A 199 3.23 2.21 -5.80
N PHE A 200 4.44 2.03 -6.27
CA PHE A 200 5.33 0.96 -5.81
C PHE A 200 6.23 1.47 -4.68
N VAL A 201 6.27 0.72 -3.59
CA VAL A 201 7.23 0.94 -2.52
C VAL A 201 8.18 -0.24 -2.46
N THR A 202 9.42 -0.01 -2.81
CA THR A 202 10.39 -1.09 -2.93
C THR A 202 11.81 -0.61 -2.66
N HIS A 203 12.67 -1.54 -2.23
CA HIS A 203 14.12 -1.38 -2.27
C HIS A 203 14.74 -2.14 -3.46
N SER A 204 13.91 -2.88 -4.23
CA SER A 204 14.35 -3.62 -5.42
C SER A 204 14.35 -2.73 -6.65
N THR A 205 15.53 -2.42 -7.14
CA THR A 205 15.73 -1.65 -8.38
C THR A 205 15.15 -2.36 -9.60
N GLY A 206 15.22 -3.70 -9.63
CA GLY A 206 14.64 -4.53 -10.69
C GLY A 206 13.12 -4.40 -10.76
N THR A 207 12.42 -4.48 -9.60
CA THR A 207 10.97 -4.30 -9.53
C THR A 207 10.57 -2.88 -9.94
N ALA A 208 11.32 -1.88 -9.49
CA ALA A 208 11.05 -0.49 -9.85
C ALA A 208 11.14 -0.25 -11.37
N LYS A 209 12.19 -0.77 -12.02
CA LYS A 209 12.36 -0.68 -13.49
C LYS A 209 11.33 -1.47 -14.27
N GLU A 210 10.87 -2.61 -13.72
CA GLU A 210 9.85 -3.47 -14.37
C GLU A 210 8.47 -2.80 -14.45
N PHE A 211 8.07 -2.05 -13.39
CA PHE A 211 6.69 -1.60 -13.22
C PHE A 211 6.50 -0.08 -13.29
N CYS A 212 7.55 0.71 -13.13
CA CYS A 212 7.42 2.15 -12.98
C CYS A 212 8.13 2.93 -14.07
N HIS A 213 7.59 4.10 -14.41
CA HIS A 213 8.19 5.03 -15.36
C HIS A 213 8.94 6.16 -14.67
N ARG A 214 8.58 6.47 -13.43
CA ARG A 214 9.18 7.50 -12.62
C ARG A 214 9.52 6.98 -11.23
N GLY A 215 10.57 7.54 -10.61
CA GLY A 215 11.02 7.19 -9.28
C GLY A 215 11.26 8.40 -8.40
N ILE A 216 11.01 8.23 -7.11
CA ILE A 216 11.39 9.16 -6.05
C ILE A 216 12.26 8.40 -5.08
N VAL A 217 13.45 8.94 -4.78
CA VAL A 217 14.35 8.37 -3.78
C VAL A 217 14.14 9.09 -2.46
N ILE A 218 13.75 8.34 -1.44
CA ILE A 218 13.52 8.85 -0.09
C ILE A 218 14.67 8.40 0.81
N GLN A 219 15.33 9.36 1.47
CA GLN A 219 16.35 9.11 2.47
C GLN A 219 16.07 9.95 3.72
N LYS A 220 16.07 9.31 4.90
CA LYS A 220 15.82 9.98 6.20
C LYS A 220 14.59 10.87 6.21
N GLY A 221 13.52 10.41 5.56
CA GLY A 221 12.24 11.12 5.48
C GLY A 221 12.15 12.23 4.42
N LYS A 222 13.18 12.47 3.63
CA LYS A 222 13.23 13.52 2.59
C LYS A 222 13.26 12.93 1.20
N ALA A 223 12.63 13.61 0.23
CA ALA A 223 12.80 13.31 -1.17
C ALA A 223 14.14 13.87 -1.65
N MET A 224 15.10 13.00 -1.93
CA MET A 224 16.45 13.37 -2.38
C MET A 224 16.53 13.49 -3.89
N PHE A 225 15.72 12.73 -4.60
CA PHE A 225 15.64 12.72 -6.06
C PHE A 225 14.23 12.45 -6.53
N SER A 226 13.83 13.04 -7.64
CA SER A 226 12.57 12.75 -8.35
C SER A 226 12.77 12.93 -9.84
N GLY A 227 12.61 11.86 -10.62
CA GLY A 227 12.87 11.86 -12.06
C GLY A 227 12.45 10.57 -12.75
N GLY A 228 12.95 10.34 -13.96
CA GLY A 228 12.77 9.08 -14.67
C GLY A 228 13.26 7.89 -13.86
N ILE A 229 12.68 6.70 -14.09
CA ILE A 229 12.96 5.53 -13.24
C ILE A 229 14.43 5.11 -13.32
N GLU A 230 15.07 5.18 -14.51
CA GLU A 230 16.47 4.83 -14.68
C GLU A 230 17.36 5.76 -13.86
N GLU A 231 17.16 7.09 -13.97
CA GLU A 231 17.91 8.10 -13.22
C GLU A 231 17.70 7.95 -11.70
N ALA A 232 16.47 7.64 -11.28
CA ALA A 232 16.16 7.42 -9.87
C ALA A 232 16.87 6.19 -9.31
N VAL A 233 16.94 5.11 -10.09
CA VAL A 233 17.67 3.90 -9.71
C VAL A 233 19.17 4.16 -9.68
N ASP A 234 19.73 4.87 -10.65
CA ASP A 234 21.15 5.23 -10.67
C ASP A 234 21.51 6.08 -9.45
N PHE A 235 20.69 7.08 -9.13
CA PHE A 235 20.87 7.89 -7.93
C PHE A 235 20.82 7.04 -6.65
N TYR A 236 19.81 6.13 -6.54
CA TYR A 236 19.65 5.27 -5.36
C TYR A 236 20.80 4.29 -5.17
N THR A 237 21.38 3.77 -6.27
CA THR A 237 22.51 2.83 -6.20
C THR A 237 23.84 3.49 -5.95
N ALA A 238 23.99 4.79 -6.26
CA ALA A 238 25.18 5.58 -6.01
C ALA A 238 25.22 6.22 -4.61
N SER A 239 24.13 6.24 -3.87
CA SER A 239 23.97 6.91 -2.58
C SER A 239 24.02 5.93 -1.42
#